data_de874391793b16d13345ae9c55719b25
#
_entry.id   de874391793b16d13345ae9c55719b25
#
_cell.length_a   1.000
_cell.length_b   1.000
_cell.length_c   1.000
_cell.angle_alpha   90.00
_cell.angle_beta   90.00
_cell.angle_gamma   90.00
#
_symmetry.space_group_name_H-M   'P 1'
#
loop_
_entity.id
_entity.type
_entity.pdbx_description
1 polymer ?
#
loop_
_entity_poly.entity_id
_entity_poly.type
_entity_poly.pdbx_seq_one_letter_code
_entity_poly.pdbx_strand_id
1 'polypeptide(L)'
;MSSPISVSQTGLDAGRRPRRARLARVVLAAATVAALALAAPPPASADPWTPGARQYAGVGAASTSLLWDVLSNGRANIADGTPQAPDVASFDPTGSATIVTKPGAAPIPRPATEAAGFAALRDYPEQVDFVRSANRPVNIAGIADDAVTYLPIGRDAVSVAGFRLARGLDNLTREELTAIYTCTSAGNVRTSVFGANAVVVYDDGAYILQQLRPQLPAAGTDVRAFFLRAIGVTEPGACVRGDSTTPENDARVLSVQGQIIPFLASQWIAQKNNMVNRTMTVDVHTLLKINGERPIDDRYNPDQPPLMPGPLFGRGAYPPGTQRGVFTRDVYAIIRTAELESPLTAALTAPLATGTGQLALNRSGYKRVDYLGDPRQFLGAAYPE
;
A
#
# COMPACT_ATOMS: atom_id res chain seq x y z
N MET A 1 70.80 -15.74 41.12
CA MET A 1 72.05 -15.42 40.41
C MET A 1 71.59 -14.68 39.15
N SER A 2 71.57 -13.42 39.27
CA SER A 2 72.52 -12.37 38.81
C SER A 2 72.37 -12.10 37.32
N SER A 3 71.78 -10.97 37.09
CA SER A 3 71.84 -9.96 36.02
C SER A 3 73.15 -9.94 35.16
N PRO A 4 73.37 -9.02 34.16
CA PRO A 4 72.68 -7.71 33.89
C PRO A 4 72.48 -7.32 32.38
N ILE A 5 71.62 -6.41 32.17
CA ILE A 5 71.74 -5.05 31.55
C ILE A 5 72.66 -4.89 30.34
N SER A 6 72.10 -4.38 29.22
CA SER A 6 72.73 -3.34 28.41
C SER A 6 71.76 -2.42 27.72
N VAL A 7 71.90 -1.15 28.04
CA VAL A 7 71.24 0.02 27.43
C VAL A 7 72.06 0.46 26.23
N SER A 8 71.45 0.83 25.12
CA SER A 8 72.05 1.75 24.15
C SER A 8 71.00 2.68 23.58
N GLN A 9 71.17 3.95 23.90
CA GLN A 9 70.56 5.13 23.31
C GLN A 9 71.24 5.46 21.99
N THR A 10 70.46 5.83 20.98
CA THR A 10 70.77 6.83 19.93
C THR A 10 69.50 6.84 19.05
N GLY A 11 68.94 7.92 18.58
CA GLY A 11 69.24 9.27 18.42
C GLY A 11 68.02 9.88 17.69
N LEU A 12 67.66 11.06 18.10
CA LEU A 12 66.59 11.89 17.51
C LEU A 12 66.88 12.18 16.03
N ASP A 13 65.91 11.90 15.15
CA ASP A 13 65.91 12.56 13.84
C ASP A 13 64.48 13.07 13.50
N ALA A 14 64.35 14.38 13.53
CA ALA A 14 63.12 15.11 13.27
C ALA A 14 62.95 15.25 11.75
N GLY A 15 62.40 14.24 11.09
CA GLY A 15 62.07 14.25 9.67
C GLY A 15 60.75 14.94 9.36
N ARG A 16 60.85 16.12 8.69
CA ARG A 16 59.73 16.88 8.11
C ARG A 16 58.79 16.00 7.31
N ARG A 17 57.58 15.82 7.78
CA ARG A 17 56.50 15.19 7.02
C ARG A 17 56.00 16.12 5.91
N PRO A 18 55.94 15.69 4.65
CA PRO A 18 55.58 16.58 3.54
C PRO A 18 54.07 16.93 3.58
N ARG A 19 53.76 18.19 3.48
CA ARG A 19 52.41 18.77 3.41
C ARG A 19 51.53 18.19 2.26
N ARG A 20 52.12 17.44 1.33
CA ARG A 20 51.43 16.81 0.17
C ARG A 20 50.51 15.66 0.54
N ALA A 21 50.73 14.97 1.66
CA ALA A 21 49.89 13.83 2.09
C ALA A 21 48.50 14.24 2.66
N ARG A 22 48.34 15.48 3.09
CA ARG A 22 47.03 15.99 3.58
C ARG A 22 46.10 16.40 2.46
N LEU A 23 46.61 16.93 1.37
CA LEU A 23 45.81 17.30 0.18
C LEU A 23 45.27 16.05 -0.53
N ALA A 24 46.06 14.99 -0.63
CA ALA A 24 45.62 13.76 -1.28
C ALA A 24 44.47 13.06 -0.50
N ARG A 25 44.46 13.17 0.84
CA ARG A 25 43.38 12.58 1.65
C ARG A 25 42.06 13.37 1.56
N VAL A 26 42.14 14.70 1.41
CA VAL A 26 40.94 15.53 1.26
C VAL A 26 40.31 15.34 -0.13
N VAL A 27 41.11 15.23 -1.16
CA VAL A 27 40.60 14.95 -2.54
C VAL A 27 39.99 13.56 -2.64
N LEU A 28 40.56 12.53 -1.96
CA LEU A 28 40.02 11.18 -1.97
C LEU A 28 38.70 11.09 -1.20
N ALA A 29 38.55 11.83 -0.07
CA ALA A 29 37.31 11.90 0.70
C ALA A 29 36.20 12.63 -0.06
N ALA A 30 36.55 13.69 -0.79
CA ALA A 30 35.58 14.42 -1.63
C ALA A 30 35.12 13.58 -2.83
N ALA A 31 36.02 12.79 -3.44
CA ALA A 31 35.69 11.89 -4.54
C ALA A 31 34.80 10.70 -4.10
N THR A 32 35.00 10.18 -2.89
CA THR A 32 34.15 9.11 -2.34
C THR A 32 32.74 9.61 -1.98
N VAL A 33 32.59 10.82 -1.45
CA VAL A 33 31.27 11.42 -1.20
C VAL A 33 30.52 11.72 -2.50
N ALA A 34 31.21 12.19 -3.54
CA ALA A 34 30.61 12.42 -4.85
C ALA A 34 30.24 11.08 -5.56
N ALA A 35 31.03 10.02 -5.40
CA ALA A 35 30.73 8.70 -5.94
C ALA A 35 29.57 7.99 -5.22
N LEU A 36 29.40 8.21 -3.91
CA LEU A 36 28.25 7.72 -3.16
C LEU A 36 26.95 8.48 -3.51
N ALA A 37 27.04 9.75 -3.87
CA ALA A 37 25.88 10.52 -4.35
C ALA A 37 25.44 10.08 -5.77
N LEU A 38 26.35 9.54 -6.57
CA LEU A 38 26.06 8.99 -7.92
C LEU A 38 25.60 7.53 -7.89
N ALA A 39 25.79 6.82 -6.76
CA ALA A 39 25.35 5.44 -6.56
C ALA A 39 24.00 5.32 -5.83
N ALA A 40 23.30 6.44 -5.56
CA ALA A 40 21.91 6.37 -5.16
C ALA A 40 21.14 5.68 -6.30
N PRO A 41 20.43 4.57 -6.05
CA PRO A 41 19.58 4.00 -7.08
C PRO A 41 18.68 5.12 -7.60
N PRO A 42 18.46 5.22 -8.91
CA PRO A 42 17.54 6.21 -9.45
C PRO A 42 16.24 6.08 -8.63
N PRO A 43 15.65 7.19 -8.17
CA PRO A 43 14.37 7.12 -7.50
C PRO A 43 13.47 6.29 -8.41
N ALA A 44 12.86 5.25 -7.83
CA ALA A 44 11.88 4.45 -8.56
C ALA A 44 10.94 5.45 -9.23
N SER A 45 10.82 5.39 -10.55
CA SER A 45 10.02 6.34 -11.31
C SER A 45 8.58 6.21 -10.86
N ALA A 46 8.21 7.06 -9.93
CA ALA A 46 6.92 7.09 -9.28
C ALA A 46 5.98 8.08 -9.99
N ASP A 47 6.45 8.73 -11.03
CA ASP A 47 5.72 9.68 -11.84
C ASP A 47 5.34 9.03 -13.18
N PRO A 48 4.41 9.60 -13.95
CA PRO A 48 4.00 9.07 -15.22
C PRO A 48 5.19 8.67 -16.08
N TRP A 49 5.24 7.41 -16.52
CA TRP A 49 6.33 6.80 -17.29
C TRP A 49 6.75 7.60 -18.53
N THR A 50 5.81 8.25 -19.16
CA THR A 50 6.06 9.20 -20.23
C THR A 50 5.92 10.61 -19.68
N PRO A 51 6.99 11.41 -19.64
CA PRO A 51 6.92 12.84 -19.31
C PRO A 51 6.25 13.59 -20.46
N GLY A 52 5.14 13.10 -20.93
CA GLY A 52 4.25 13.75 -21.86
C GLY A 52 3.18 14.46 -21.07
N ALA A 53 2.95 15.68 -21.45
CA ALA A 53 1.83 16.44 -20.97
C ALA A 53 0.53 15.67 -21.20
N ARG A 54 -0.09 15.28 -20.13
CA ARG A 54 -1.43 14.69 -20.18
C ARG A 54 -2.45 15.72 -19.79
N GLN A 55 -3.65 15.56 -20.31
CA GLN A 55 -4.71 16.52 -20.12
C GLN A 55 -5.13 16.61 -18.66
N TYR A 56 -5.18 15.47 -17.96
CA TYR A 56 -5.66 15.38 -16.57
C TYR A 56 -4.60 14.83 -15.64
N ALA A 57 -4.47 15.42 -14.46
CA ALA A 57 -3.48 15.05 -13.46
C ALA A 57 -4.14 14.73 -12.13
N GLY A 58 -3.78 13.57 -11.55
CA GLY A 58 -4.25 13.10 -10.26
C GLY A 58 -3.13 12.87 -9.26
N VAL A 59 -3.45 13.13 -7.99
CA VAL A 59 -2.57 12.96 -6.82
C VAL A 59 -3.35 12.27 -5.70
N GLY A 60 -2.74 11.94 -4.57
CA GLY A 60 -3.47 11.49 -3.37
C GLY A 60 -2.96 10.18 -2.77
N ALA A 61 -3.86 9.34 -2.24
CA ALA A 61 -3.54 8.19 -1.41
C ALA A 61 -2.56 7.20 -2.05
N ALA A 62 -1.56 6.77 -1.27
CA ALA A 62 -0.57 5.78 -1.70
C ALA A 62 -1.20 4.41 -1.98
N SER A 63 -2.17 3.99 -1.17
CA SER A 63 -2.84 2.70 -1.31
C SER A 63 -3.58 2.51 -2.63
N THR A 64 -3.86 3.58 -3.37
CA THR A 64 -4.58 3.57 -4.66
C THR A 64 -3.68 3.91 -5.86
N SER A 65 -2.40 4.24 -5.65
CA SER A 65 -1.50 4.65 -6.75
C SER A 65 -1.36 3.57 -7.81
N LEU A 66 -1.19 2.30 -7.39
CA LEU A 66 -1.04 1.17 -8.32
C LEU A 66 -2.18 1.06 -9.33
N LEU A 67 -3.43 1.28 -8.91
CA LEU A 67 -4.58 1.24 -9.81
C LEU A 67 -4.40 2.21 -10.98
N TRP A 68 -3.99 3.43 -10.66
CA TRP A 68 -3.79 4.47 -11.65
C TRP A 68 -2.52 4.29 -12.46
N ASP A 69 -1.45 3.73 -11.88
CA ASP A 69 -0.25 3.34 -12.63
C ASP A 69 -0.57 2.34 -13.73
N VAL A 70 -1.46 1.41 -13.44
CA VAL A 70 -1.91 0.42 -14.41
C VAL A 70 -2.81 1.05 -15.47
N LEU A 71 -3.78 1.87 -15.08
CA LEU A 71 -4.75 2.45 -16.00
C LEU A 71 -4.14 3.57 -16.86
N SER A 72 -3.34 4.45 -16.26
CA SER A 72 -2.82 5.64 -16.93
C SER A 72 -1.44 5.46 -17.54
N ASN A 73 -0.60 4.63 -16.95
CA ASN A 73 0.79 4.48 -17.40
C ASN A 73 1.03 3.21 -18.22
N GLY A 74 0.04 2.33 -18.38
CA GLY A 74 0.19 1.07 -19.12
C GLY A 74 1.26 0.17 -18.51
N ARG A 75 1.34 0.10 -17.18
CA ARG A 75 2.39 -0.65 -16.50
C ARG A 75 2.45 -2.09 -17.00
N ALA A 76 3.63 -2.52 -17.37
CA ALA A 76 3.95 -3.75 -18.06
C ALA A 76 3.37 -5.00 -17.41
N ASN A 77 2.55 -5.70 -17.99
CA ASN A 77 1.93 -7.01 -17.77
C ASN A 77 0.42 -7.02 -18.09
N ILE A 78 -0.11 -5.92 -18.59
CA ILE A 78 -1.32 -5.93 -19.40
C ILE A 78 -0.85 -6.24 -20.83
N ALA A 79 -1.58 -7.07 -21.54
CA ALA A 79 -1.14 -7.84 -22.69
C ALA A 79 -0.31 -7.09 -23.77
N ASP A 80 -0.35 -5.77 -23.83
CA ASP A 80 0.38 -4.96 -24.81
C ASP A 80 1.03 -3.68 -24.24
N GLY A 81 0.92 -3.46 -22.92
CA GLY A 81 1.48 -2.26 -22.28
C GLY A 81 0.75 -0.96 -22.62
N THR A 82 -0.40 -1.02 -23.28
CA THR A 82 -1.15 0.16 -23.70
C THR A 82 -1.91 0.80 -22.51
N PRO A 83 -1.71 2.11 -22.23
CA PRO A 83 -2.50 2.82 -21.24
C PRO A 83 -4.00 2.76 -21.57
N GLN A 84 -4.82 2.43 -20.58
CA GLN A 84 -6.29 2.42 -20.74
C GLN A 84 -6.89 3.82 -20.57
N ALA A 85 -6.21 4.71 -19.86
CA ALA A 85 -6.54 6.11 -19.66
C ALA A 85 -5.36 6.99 -20.11
N PRO A 86 -5.09 7.13 -21.43
CA PRO A 86 -3.88 7.80 -21.95
C PRO A 86 -3.85 9.30 -21.63
N ASP A 87 -5.01 9.93 -21.46
CA ASP A 87 -5.12 11.37 -21.16
C ASP A 87 -4.96 11.69 -19.68
N VAL A 88 -4.84 10.66 -18.84
CA VAL A 88 -4.71 10.78 -17.38
C VAL A 88 -3.29 10.54 -16.95
N ALA A 89 -2.72 11.48 -16.17
CA ALA A 89 -1.47 11.30 -15.44
C ALA A 89 -1.78 11.07 -13.96
N SER A 90 -1.11 10.10 -13.34
CA SER A 90 -1.21 9.86 -11.90
C SER A 90 0.18 9.99 -11.29
N PHE A 91 0.32 10.91 -10.31
CA PHE A 91 1.58 11.18 -9.63
C PHE A 91 1.63 10.45 -8.30
N ASP A 92 2.68 9.69 -8.06
CA ASP A 92 2.84 8.94 -6.83
C ASP A 92 3.12 9.85 -5.62
N PRO A 93 2.75 9.42 -4.40
CA PRO A 93 2.98 10.19 -3.18
C PRO A 93 4.45 10.28 -2.79
N THR A 94 5.31 9.45 -3.40
CA THR A 94 6.76 9.41 -3.14
C THR A 94 7.53 9.78 -4.39
N GLY A 95 8.75 10.30 -4.24
CA GLY A 95 9.59 10.76 -5.34
C GLY A 95 10.26 12.10 -5.05
N SER A 96 10.40 12.96 -6.06
CA SER A 96 10.92 14.31 -5.91
C SER A 96 10.05 15.17 -4.99
N ALA A 97 10.61 16.17 -4.34
CA ALA A 97 9.87 17.08 -3.44
C ALA A 97 8.75 17.86 -4.14
N THR A 98 8.91 18.07 -5.44
CA THR A 98 7.94 18.78 -6.28
C THR A 98 7.57 17.95 -7.51
N ILE A 99 6.40 18.25 -8.10
CA ILE A 99 5.92 17.68 -9.36
C ILE A 99 5.50 18.79 -10.32
N VAL A 100 5.61 18.49 -11.63
CA VAL A 100 5.07 19.32 -12.70
C VAL A 100 3.96 18.53 -13.37
N THR A 101 2.72 18.95 -13.15
CA THR A 101 1.53 18.16 -13.54
C THR A 101 1.02 18.46 -14.93
N LYS A 102 1.29 19.65 -15.45
CA LYS A 102 0.87 20.12 -16.78
C LYS A 102 2.09 20.70 -17.53
N PRO A 103 2.08 20.73 -18.89
CA PRO A 103 3.12 21.35 -19.68
C PRO A 103 3.26 22.82 -19.36
N GLY A 104 4.47 23.27 -19.10
CA GLY A 104 4.75 24.69 -18.84
C GLY A 104 4.24 25.22 -17.50
N ALA A 105 3.62 24.37 -16.67
CA ALA A 105 3.18 24.77 -15.34
C ALA A 105 4.38 24.88 -14.36
N ALA A 106 4.23 25.76 -13.38
CA ALA A 106 5.21 25.87 -12.29
C ALA A 106 5.18 24.58 -11.43
N PRO A 107 6.32 24.12 -10.88
CA PRO A 107 6.34 23.00 -9.96
C PRO A 107 5.48 23.28 -8.71
N ILE A 108 4.70 22.28 -8.28
CA ILE A 108 3.96 22.30 -7.02
C ILE A 108 4.57 21.31 -6.02
N PRO A 109 4.41 21.51 -4.70
CA PRO A 109 4.80 20.50 -3.71
C PRO A 109 4.15 19.17 -4.02
N ARG A 110 4.87 18.04 -3.92
CA ARG A 110 4.32 16.71 -4.12
C ARG A 110 3.32 16.37 -3.03
N PRO A 111 2.04 16.09 -3.34
CA PRO A 111 1.07 15.64 -2.36
C PRO A 111 1.36 14.20 -1.93
N ALA A 112 1.91 14.03 -0.71
CA ALA A 112 2.33 12.73 -0.19
C ALA A 112 1.19 11.95 0.51
N THR A 113 0.03 12.57 0.71
CA THR A 113 -1.12 11.99 1.41
C THR A 113 -2.42 12.38 0.71
N GLU A 114 -3.52 11.70 1.07
CA GLU A 114 -4.86 12.07 0.63
C GLU A 114 -5.21 13.51 0.99
N ALA A 115 -4.95 13.91 2.25
CA ALA A 115 -5.21 15.28 2.71
C ALA A 115 -4.40 16.34 1.93
N ALA A 116 -3.13 16.05 1.63
CA ALA A 116 -2.32 16.91 0.78
C ALA A 116 -2.84 16.95 -0.67
N GLY A 117 -3.42 15.85 -1.14
CA GLY A 117 -4.12 15.80 -2.44
C GLY A 117 -5.31 16.74 -2.50
N PHE A 118 -6.13 16.77 -1.47
CA PHE A 118 -7.26 17.71 -1.38
C PHE A 118 -6.79 19.17 -1.29
N ALA A 119 -5.73 19.44 -0.52
CA ALA A 119 -5.14 20.77 -0.51
C ALA A 119 -4.64 21.17 -1.91
N ALA A 120 -4.01 20.25 -2.63
CA ALA A 120 -3.55 20.53 -4.00
C ALA A 120 -4.71 20.73 -4.99
N LEU A 121 -5.81 19.97 -4.87
CA LEU A 121 -7.02 20.13 -5.69
C LEU A 121 -7.66 21.54 -5.50
N ARG A 122 -7.59 22.06 -4.27
CA ARG A 122 -8.08 23.39 -3.91
C ARG A 122 -7.13 24.50 -4.36
N ASP A 123 -5.82 24.37 -4.05
CA ASP A 123 -4.84 25.44 -4.16
C ASP A 123 -4.24 25.56 -5.56
N TYR A 124 -4.30 24.47 -6.35
CA TYR A 124 -3.76 24.39 -7.71
C TYR A 124 -4.79 23.87 -8.72
N PRO A 125 -5.97 24.54 -8.86
CA PRO A 125 -7.09 24.04 -9.65
C PRO A 125 -6.78 23.82 -11.12
N GLU A 126 -5.83 24.56 -11.71
CA GLU A 126 -5.39 24.39 -13.09
C GLU A 126 -4.36 23.25 -13.27
N GLN A 127 -3.84 22.72 -12.17
CA GLN A 127 -2.76 21.73 -12.19
C GLN A 127 -3.19 20.36 -11.68
N VAL A 128 -4.17 20.29 -10.79
CA VAL A 128 -4.68 19.05 -10.20
C VAL A 128 -6.17 18.91 -10.51
N ASP A 129 -6.52 17.85 -11.22
CA ASP A 129 -7.87 17.60 -11.69
C ASP A 129 -8.65 16.64 -10.79
N PHE A 130 -7.97 15.68 -10.14
CA PHE A 130 -8.62 14.74 -9.23
C PHE A 130 -7.71 14.28 -8.10
N VAL A 131 -8.35 13.81 -7.02
CA VAL A 131 -7.67 13.19 -5.89
C VAL A 131 -7.99 11.70 -5.86
N ARG A 132 -6.96 10.87 -5.74
CA ARG A 132 -7.11 9.44 -5.49
C ARG A 132 -7.38 9.22 -4.01
N SER A 133 -8.44 8.48 -3.70
CA SER A 133 -8.80 8.18 -2.32
C SER A 133 -9.25 6.73 -2.16
N ALA A 134 -8.97 6.15 -1.01
CA ALA A 134 -9.53 4.89 -0.55
C ALA A 134 -10.66 5.09 0.45
N ASN A 135 -11.10 6.33 0.65
CA ASN A 135 -12.13 6.74 1.59
C ASN A 135 -13.09 7.73 0.92
N ARG A 136 -14.19 8.02 1.61
CA ARG A 136 -15.08 9.13 1.31
C ARG A 136 -15.01 10.15 2.45
N PRO A 137 -13.93 10.94 2.53
CA PRO A 137 -13.81 11.90 3.60
C PRO A 137 -14.92 12.95 3.50
N VAL A 138 -15.48 13.29 4.65
CA VAL A 138 -16.42 14.42 4.84
C VAL A 138 -15.68 15.51 5.60
N ASN A 139 -16.18 16.74 5.51
CA ASN A 139 -15.57 17.91 6.18
C ASN A 139 -14.10 18.13 5.75
N ILE A 140 -13.82 18.06 4.45
CA ILE A 140 -12.48 18.31 3.91
C ILE A 140 -12.13 19.78 4.16
N ALA A 141 -11.00 20.04 4.83
CA ALA A 141 -10.60 21.38 5.19
C ALA A 141 -10.51 22.33 3.97
N GLY A 142 -11.34 23.36 4.00
CA GLY A 142 -11.39 24.39 2.94
C GLY A 142 -12.08 23.96 1.64
N ILE A 143 -12.82 22.84 1.66
CA ILE A 143 -13.67 22.39 0.54
C ILE A 143 -15.06 22.10 1.09
N ALA A 144 -16.09 22.71 0.50
CA ALA A 144 -17.47 22.40 0.85
C ALA A 144 -17.84 20.97 0.40
N ASP A 145 -18.67 20.28 1.16
CA ASP A 145 -19.00 18.86 0.90
C ASP A 145 -19.66 18.65 -0.46
N ASP A 146 -20.41 19.63 -0.95
CA ASP A 146 -21.05 19.64 -2.28
C ASP A 146 -20.12 20.06 -3.42
N ALA A 147 -18.92 20.58 -3.09
CA ALA A 147 -17.93 21.02 -4.08
C ALA A 147 -17.14 19.87 -4.72
N VAL A 148 -17.22 18.66 -4.17
CA VAL A 148 -16.54 17.47 -4.70
C VAL A 148 -17.50 16.33 -4.96
N THR A 149 -17.19 15.54 -5.99
CA THR A 149 -17.92 14.33 -6.38
C THR A 149 -16.98 13.13 -6.35
N TYR A 150 -17.46 12.02 -5.80
CA TYR A 150 -16.73 10.77 -5.61
C TYR A 150 -17.07 9.82 -6.76
N LEU A 151 -16.13 9.60 -7.67
CA LEU A 151 -16.27 8.62 -8.75
C LEU A 151 -15.65 7.28 -8.30
N PRO A 152 -16.45 6.23 -8.04
CA PRO A 152 -15.91 4.95 -7.65
C PRO A 152 -15.21 4.29 -8.85
N ILE A 153 -13.94 4.00 -8.68
CA ILE A 153 -13.10 3.42 -9.74
C ILE A 153 -12.97 1.91 -9.58
N GLY A 154 -13.00 1.43 -8.35
CA GLY A 154 -12.88 0.01 -8.05
C GLY A 154 -13.14 -0.29 -6.59
N ARG A 155 -13.06 -1.55 -6.24
CA ARG A 155 -13.21 -2.05 -4.87
C ARG A 155 -11.97 -2.80 -4.44
N ASP A 156 -11.52 -2.52 -3.23
CA ASP A 156 -10.45 -3.22 -2.54
C ASP A 156 -10.98 -4.00 -1.34
N ALA A 157 -10.17 -4.91 -0.82
CA ALA A 157 -10.46 -5.63 0.41
C ALA A 157 -9.20 -5.72 1.29
N VAL A 158 -9.40 -5.73 2.61
CA VAL A 158 -8.34 -6.03 3.55
C VAL A 158 -8.48 -7.45 4.07
N SER A 159 -7.37 -8.18 4.08
CA SER A 159 -7.26 -9.49 4.70
C SER A 159 -6.05 -9.52 5.62
N VAL A 160 -5.61 -10.71 6.02
CA VAL A 160 -4.47 -10.91 6.92
C VAL A 160 -3.45 -11.82 6.23
N ALA A 161 -2.23 -11.33 6.07
CA ALA A 161 -1.10 -12.14 5.65
C ALA A 161 -0.48 -12.83 6.86
N GLY A 162 -0.07 -14.09 6.69
CA GLY A 162 0.57 -14.89 7.74
C GLY A 162 1.85 -15.56 7.25
N PHE A 163 2.73 -15.87 8.19
CA PHE A 163 4.01 -16.52 7.93
C PHE A 163 4.10 -17.89 8.61
N ARG A 164 4.34 -18.94 7.81
CA ARG A 164 4.45 -20.33 8.26
C ARG A 164 3.33 -20.72 9.21
N LEU A 165 2.10 -20.44 8.81
CA LEU A 165 0.91 -20.88 9.54
C LEU A 165 0.71 -22.39 9.36
N ALA A 166 0.06 -23.03 10.33
CA ALA A 166 -0.40 -24.41 10.21
C ALA A 166 -1.36 -24.54 9.00
N ARG A 167 -1.31 -25.65 8.30
CA ARG A 167 -2.10 -25.86 7.07
C ARG A 167 -3.61 -25.71 7.28
N GLY A 168 -4.10 -26.10 8.45
CA GLY A 168 -5.51 -25.94 8.81
C GLY A 168 -5.91 -24.51 9.18
N LEU A 169 -4.97 -23.57 9.31
CA LEU A 169 -5.27 -22.17 9.58
C LEU A 169 -5.30 -21.37 8.29
N ASP A 170 -6.40 -21.43 7.59
CA ASP A 170 -6.63 -20.69 6.34
C ASP A 170 -7.74 -19.64 6.43
N ASN A 171 -8.42 -19.55 7.60
CA ASN A 171 -9.55 -18.66 7.84
C ASN A 171 -9.55 -18.13 9.27
N LEU A 172 -9.92 -16.87 9.43
CA LEU A 172 -10.24 -16.25 10.73
C LEU A 172 -11.56 -15.50 10.61
N THR A 173 -12.38 -15.57 11.66
CA THR A 173 -13.59 -14.75 11.75
C THR A 173 -13.26 -13.33 12.19
N ARG A 174 -14.19 -12.41 12.02
CA ARG A 174 -14.07 -11.04 12.53
C ARG A 174 -13.89 -11.03 14.04
N GLU A 175 -14.65 -11.85 14.75
CA GLU A 175 -14.61 -11.98 16.21
C GLU A 175 -13.26 -12.50 16.68
N GLU A 176 -12.68 -13.49 15.98
CA GLU A 176 -11.35 -14.01 16.26
C GLU A 176 -10.27 -12.96 15.98
N LEU A 177 -10.38 -12.22 14.89
CA LEU A 177 -9.47 -11.09 14.61
C LEU A 177 -9.57 -10.00 15.68
N THR A 178 -10.77 -9.64 16.10
CA THR A 178 -10.97 -8.70 17.22
C THR A 178 -10.26 -9.20 18.48
N ALA A 179 -10.46 -10.47 18.85
CA ALA A 179 -9.84 -11.07 20.03
C ALA A 179 -8.31 -11.11 19.93
N ILE A 180 -7.77 -11.48 18.74
CA ILE A 180 -6.33 -11.52 18.50
C ILE A 180 -5.71 -10.12 18.67
N TYR A 181 -6.34 -9.09 18.09
CA TYR A 181 -5.79 -7.73 18.10
C TYR A 181 -6.13 -6.94 19.38
N THR A 182 -7.02 -7.43 20.23
CA THR A 182 -7.25 -6.93 21.60
C THR A 182 -6.53 -7.77 22.68
N CYS A 183 -5.88 -8.87 22.29
CA CYS A 183 -5.20 -9.81 23.19
C CYS A 183 -6.16 -10.50 24.16
N THR A 184 -7.36 -10.85 23.69
CA THR A 184 -8.42 -11.53 24.45
C THR A 184 -8.70 -12.92 23.87
N SER A 185 -9.65 -13.66 24.45
CA SER A 185 -10.10 -14.95 23.94
C SER A 185 -11.47 -14.84 23.30
N ALA A 186 -11.67 -15.47 22.13
CA ALA A 186 -12.96 -15.62 21.50
C ALA A 186 -12.94 -16.77 20.50
N GLY A 187 -14.03 -17.52 20.37
CA GLY A 187 -14.12 -18.63 19.45
C GLY A 187 -13.01 -19.65 19.67
N ASN A 188 -12.20 -19.87 18.66
CA ASN A 188 -11.03 -20.76 18.70
C ASN A 188 -9.76 -20.06 19.23
N VAL A 189 -9.80 -18.77 19.47
CA VAL A 189 -8.67 -17.99 20.01
C VAL A 189 -8.54 -18.21 21.50
N ARG A 190 -7.34 -18.53 21.94
CA ARG A 190 -6.97 -18.65 23.37
C ARG A 190 -5.87 -17.67 23.68
N THR A 191 -6.08 -16.84 24.70
CA THR A 191 -5.02 -15.99 25.23
C THR A 191 -4.01 -16.89 25.97
N SER A 192 -2.77 -16.88 25.54
CA SER A 192 -1.74 -17.67 26.20
C SER A 192 -1.21 -16.98 27.45
N VAL A 193 -0.74 -17.80 28.40
CA VAL A 193 -0.07 -17.32 29.65
C VAL A 193 1.19 -16.50 29.34
N PHE A 194 1.71 -16.54 28.12
CA PHE A 194 2.89 -15.81 27.68
C PHE A 194 2.57 -14.54 26.88
N GLY A 195 1.33 -14.07 26.90
CA GLY A 195 0.91 -12.85 26.20
C GLY A 195 0.85 -12.97 24.67
N ALA A 196 0.90 -14.19 24.14
CA ALA A 196 0.67 -14.46 22.71
C ALA A 196 -0.67 -15.19 22.53
N ASN A 197 -1.42 -14.79 21.51
CA ASN A 197 -2.67 -15.50 21.18
C ASN A 197 -2.35 -16.82 20.46
N ALA A 198 -3.15 -17.84 20.74
CA ALA A 198 -3.11 -19.10 20.03
C ALA A 198 -4.48 -19.46 19.49
N VAL A 199 -4.51 -20.07 18.32
CA VAL A 199 -5.73 -20.58 17.67
C VAL A 199 -5.70 -22.08 17.70
N VAL A 200 -6.83 -22.72 18.04
CA VAL A 200 -6.99 -24.18 17.91
C VAL A 200 -7.25 -24.47 16.45
N VAL A 201 -6.38 -25.26 15.85
CA VAL A 201 -6.45 -25.62 14.43
C VAL A 201 -6.45 -27.13 14.29
N TYR A 202 -7.24 -27.65 13.36
CA TYR A 202 -7.15 -29.05 12.94
C TYR A 202 -6.13 -29.16 11.80
N ASP A 203 -5.04 -29.84 12.04
CA ASP A 203 -3.94 -29.99 11.08
C ASP A 203 -3.47 -31.45 11.08
N ASP A 204 -3.39 -32.06 9.92
CA ASP A 204 -2.89 -33.41 9.66
C ASP A 204 -3.42 -34.50 10.64
N GLY A 205 -4.74 -34.48 10.88
CA GLY A 205 -5.42 -35.50 11.72
C GLY A 205 -5.42 -35.18 13.22
N ALA A 206 -4.87 -34.06 13.67
CA ALA A 206 -4.82 -33.66 15.07
C ALA A 206 -5.24 -32.20 15.29
N TYR A 207 -5.76 -31.92 16.50
CA TYR A 207 -5.91 -30.53 16.94
C TYR A 207 -4.60 -30.01 17.54
N ILE A 208 -4.12 -28.90 17.01
CA ILE A 208 -2.91 -28.22 17.48
C ILE A 208 -3.22 -26.79 17.91
N LEU A 209 -2.34 -26.22 18.72
CA LEU A 209 -2.36 -24.80 19.06
C LEU A 209 -1.34 -24.08 18.18
N GLN A 210 -1.84 -23.30 17.23
CA GLN A 210 -1.00 -22.38 16.47
C GLN A 210 -0.84 -21.07 17.22
N GLN A 211 0.37 -20.80 17.71
CA GLN A 211 0.67 -19.51 18.31
C GLN A 211 0.63 -18.39 17.26
N LEU A 212 -0.11 -17.32 17.53
CA LEU A 212 -0.21 -16.14 16.68
C LEU A 212 0.54 -14.95 17.28
N ARG A 213 1.18 -14.20 16.41
CA ARG A 213 1.98 -13.01 16.73
C ARG A 213 1.44 -11.85 15.89
N PRO A 214 0.35 -11.19 16.34
CA PRO A 214 -0.26 -10.11 15.58
C PRO A 214 0.67 -8.92 15.45
N GLN A 215 0.74 -8.37 14.24
CA GLN A 215 1.48 -7.16 13.91
C GLN A 215 0.53 -6.16 13.25
N LEU A 216 0.88 -4.88 13.33
CA LEU A 216 0.21 -3.80 12.61
C LEU A 216 1.24 -2.99 11.83
N PRO A 217 0.89 -2.49 10.65
CA PRO A 217 1.66 -1.45 9.99
C PRO A 217 1.80 -0.21 10.88
N ALA A 218 2.71 0.69 10.52
CA ALA A 218 2.96 1.94 11.23
C ALA A 218 1.67 2.73 11.50
N ALA A 219 1.64 3.44 12.61
CA ALA A 219 0.53 4.34 12.92
C ALA A 219 0.36 5.41 11.82
N GLY A 220 -0.89 5.72 11.47
CA GLY A 220 -1.21 6.65 10.40
C GLY A 220 -1.22 6.04 8.99
N THR A 221 -0.85 4.76 8.83
CA THR A 221 -1.02 4.07 7.55
C THR A 221 -2.48 3.72 7.28
N ASP A 222 -2.85 3.77 6.00
CA ASP A 222 -4.21 3.55 5.54
C ASP A 222 -4.69 2.10 5.79
N VAL A 223 -3.83 1.11 5.54
CA VAL A 223 -4.15 -0.30 5.79
C VAL A 223 -4.46 -0.56 7.26
N ARG A 224 -3.65 0.03 8.18
CA ARG A 224 -3.88 -0.09 9.61
C ARG A 224 -5.22 0.50 10.01
N ALA A 225 -5.52 1.71 9.56
CA ALA A 225 -6.78 2.40 9.89
C ALA A 225 -7.99 1.62 9.36
N PHE A 226 -7.93 1.17 8.11
CA PHE A 226 -8.99 0.39 7.49
C PHE A 226 -9.23 -0.94 8.23
N PHE A 227 -8.17 -1.69 8.52
CA PHE A 227 -8.28 -2.98 9.19
C PHE A 227 -8.84 -2.84 10.61
N LEU A 228 -8.32 -1.92 11.42
CA LEU A 228 -8.80 -1.72 12.80
C LEU A 228 -10.27 -1.33 12.83
N ARG A 229 -10.71 -0.46 11.92
CA ARG A 229 -12.13 -0.12 11.74
C ARG A 229 -12.95 -1.36 11.37
N ALA A 230 -12.47 -2.19 10.43
CA ALA A 230 -13.17 -3.39 9.98
C ALA A 230 -13.39 -4.40 11.12
N ILE A 231 -12.42 -4.57 12.01
CA ILE A 231 -12.55 -5.46 13.17
C ILE A 231 -13.13 -4.79 14.42
N GLY A 232 -13.44 -3.46 14.37
CA GLY A 232 -14.04 -2.73 15.47
C GLY A 232 -13.09 -2.50 16.66
N VAL A 233 -11.78 -2.38 16.41
CA VAL A 233 -10.74 -2.16 17.43
C VAL A 233 -10.22 -0.73 17.35
N THR A 234 -10.41 0.06 18.39
CA THR A 234 -9.83 1.41 18.52
C THR A 234 -8.42 1.37 19.09
N GLU A 235 -8.21 0.54 20.11
CA GLU A 235 -6.94 0.42 20.82
C GLU A 235 -6.44 -1.03 20.77
N PRO A 236 -5.38 -1.32 20.01
CA PRO A 236 -4.78 -2.64 19.97
C PRO A 236 -4.20 -3.06 21.32
N GLY A 237 -4.33 -4.33 21.66
CA GLY A 237 -3.80 -4.89 22.90
C GLY A 237 -2.27 -4.97 22.93
N ALA A 238 -1.71 -5.14 24.13
CA ALA A 238 -0.25 -5.13 24.36
C ALA A 238 0.53 -6.27 23.67
N CYS A 239 -0.14 -7.33 23.22
CA CYS A 239 0.50 -8.42 22.46
C CYS A 239 0.74 -8.07 20.99
N VAL A 240 0.11 -7.01 20.48
CA VAL A 240 0.23 -6.59 19.10
C VAL A 240 1.58 -5.88 18.89
N ARG A 241 2.31 -6.30 17.88
CA ARG A 241 3.62 -5.75 17.53
C ARG A 241 3.47 -4.80 16.33
N GLY A 242 4.55 -4.07 16.05
CA GLY A 242 4.65 -3.08 15.01
C GLY A 242 5.15 -1.76 15.59
N ASP A 243 5.91 -1.03 14.81
CA ASP A 243 6.48 0.26 15.18
C ASP A 243 6.18 1.31 14.11
N SER A 244 6.74 2.50 14.29
CA SER A 244 6.55 3.62 13.35
C SER A 244 7.20 3.40 11.98
N THR A 245 7.96 2.33 11.81
CA THR A 245 8.66 2.00 10.55
C THR A 245 8.10 0.75 9.86
N THR A 246 7.16 0.03 10.49
CA THR A 246 6.56 -1.18 9.92
C THR A 246 5.77 -0.83 8.65
N PRO A 247 6.22 -1.25 7.46
CA PRO A 247 5.56 -0.87 6.21
C PRO A 247 4.24 -1.61 6.04
N GLU A 248 3.30 -0.99 5.34
CA GLU A 248 2.08 -1.64 4.88
C GLU A 248 2.33 -2.44 3.58
N ASN A 249 1.58 -3.52 3.37
CA ASN A 249 1.62 -4.35 2.16
C ASN A 249 3.01 -4.93 1.82
N ASP A 250 3.82 -5.16 2.85
CA ASP A 250 5.15 -5.75 2.73
C ASP A 250 5.25 -7.02 3.59
N ALA A 251 5.23 -8.18 2.95
CA ALA A 251 5.27 -9.46 3.65
C ALA A 251 6.65 -9.78 4.25
N ARG A 252 7.72 -9.07 3.88
CA ARG A 252 9.08 -9.29 4.41
C ARG A 252 9.19 -8.96 5.90
N VAL A 253 8.25 -8.20 6.45
CA VAL A 253 8.18 -7.95 7.92
C VAL A 253 7.80 -9.20 8.69
N LEU A 254 7.23 -10.21 8.03
CA LEU A 254 6.85 -11.49 8.60
C LEU A 254 8.01 -12.48 8.46
N SER A 255 8.74 -12.73 9.54
CA SER A 255 9.95 -13.57 9.57
C SER A 255 9.92 -14.67 10.63
N VAL A 256 8.95 -14.64 11.54
CA VAL A 256 8.79 -15.61 12.63
C VAL A 256 7.47 -16.35 12.47
N GLN A 257 7.50 -17.67 12.65
CA GLN A 257 6.29 -18.51 12.55
C GLN A 257 5.14 -17.97 13.40
N GLY A 258 3.95 -17.94 12.81
CA GLY A 258 2.73 -17.44 13.46
C GLY A 258 2.57 -15.93 13.43
N GLN A 259 3.51 -15.18 12.85
CA GLN A 259 3.29 -13.76 12.62
C GLN A 259 2.17 -13.54 11.60
N ILE A 260 1.31 -12.58 11.90
CA ILE A 260 0.22 -12.14 11.03
C ILE A 260 0.16 -10.62 10.98
N ILE A 261 -0.20 -10.05 9.81
CA ILE A 261 -0.32 -8.62 9.59
C ILE A 261 -1.47 -8.30 8.61
N PRO A 262 -2.22 -7.22 8.81
CA PRO A 262 -3.19 -6.77 7.81
C PRO A 262 -2.52 -6.49 6.47
N PHE A 263 -3.17 -6.92 5.38
CA PHE A 263 -2.65 -6.78 4.04
C PHE A 263 -3.80 -6.51 3.06
N LEU A 264 -3.65 -5.55 2.17
CA LEU A 264 -4.63 -5.32 1.11
C LEU A 264 -4.62 -6.48 0.13
N ALA A 265 -5.78 -7.03 -0.14
CA ALA A 265 -5.93 -8.12 -1.10
C ALA A 265 -5.54 -7.67 -2.52
N SER A 266 -5.81 -6.42 -2.88
CA SER A 266 -5.34 -5.82 -4.14
C SER A 266 -3.82 -5.89 -4.27
N GLN A 267 -3.09 -5.47 -3.23
CA GLN A 267 -1.63 -5.48 -3.24
C GLN A 267 -1.04 -6.90 -3.29
N TRP A 268 -1.68 -7.86 -2.61
CA TRP A 268 -1.29 -9.25 -2.69
C TRP A 268 -1.45 -9.82 -4.10
N ILE A 269 -2.60 -9.59 -4.72
CA ILE A 269 -2.90 -10.02 -6.09
C ILE A 269 -1.93 -9.39 -7.07
N ALA A 270 -1.71 -8.07 -6.96
CA ALA A 270 -0.80 -7.34 -7.84
C ALA A 270 0.64 -7.84 -7.74
N GLN A 271 1.12 -8.13 -6.53
CA GLN A 271 2.45 -8.71 -6.31
C GLN A 271 2.57 -10.13 -6.91
N LYS A 272 1.56 -10.96 -6.75
CA LYS A 272 1.53 -12.30 -7.35
C LYS A 272 1.44 -12.24 -8.88
N ASN A 273 0.74 -11.25 -9.42
CA ASN A 273 0.64 -11.00 -10.87
C ASN A 273 1.88 -10.29 -11.46
N ASN A 274 2.91 -10.02 -10.65
CA ASN A 274 4.13 -9.29 -11.04
C ASN A 274 3.86 -7.85 -11.55
N MET A 275 2.75 -7.24 -11.09
CA MET A 275 2.43 -5.84 -11.38
C MET A 275 3.31 -4.87 -10.57
N VAL A 276 3.74 -5.30 -9.40
CA VAL A 276 4.68 -4.62 -8.50
C VAL A 276 5.68 -5.62 -7.94
N ASN A 277 6.72 -5.10 -7.29
CA ASN A 277 7.75 -5.94 -6.67
C ASN A 277 7.13 -6.88 -5.63
N ARG A 278 7.42 -8.16 -5.77
CA ARG A 278 6.94 -9.18 -4.85
C ARG A 278 7.69 -9.10 -3.53
N THR A 279 6.95 -9.06 -2.44
CA THR A 279 7.50 -9.08 -1.06
C THR A 279 7.23 -10.41 -0.36
N MET A 280 6.24 -11.19 -0.83
CA MET A 280 5.95 -12.51 -0.27
C MET A 280 6.83 -13.59 -0.90
N THR A 281 7.16 -14.61 -0.10
CA THR A 281 7.76 -15.87 -0.54
C THR A 281 6.67 -16.93 -0.65
N VAL A 282 6.64 -17.66 -1.77
CA VAL A 282 5.70 -18.78 -1.99
C VAL A 282 5.95 -19.85 -0.92
N ASP A 283 4.92 -20.56 -0.53
CA ASP A 283 4.91 -21.65 0.46
C ASP A 283 5.19 -21.25 1.92
N VAL A 284 5.56 -20.01 2.18
CA VAL A 284 5.78 -19.56 3.56
C VAL A 284 4.85 -18.42 3.98
N HIS A 285 4.36 -17.62 3.02
CA HIS A 285 3.38 -16.57 3.26
C HIS A 285 2.02 -16.95 2.69
N THR A 286 0.99 -16.75 3.48
CA THR A 286 -0.40 -17.07 3.12
C THR A 286 -1.28 -15.85 3.34
N LEU A 287 -2.23 -15.60 2.45
CA LEU A 287 -3.30 -14.62 2.67
C LEU A 287 -4.56 -15.37 3.12
N LEU A 288 -5.05 -15.07 4.33
CA LEU A 288 -6.14 -15.80 4.97
C LEU A 288 -7.51 -15.41 4.39
N LYS A 289 -8.45 -16.33 4.49
CA LYS A 289 -9.90 -16.05 4.37
C LYS A 289 -10.36 -15.27 5.60
N ILE A 290 -11.41 -14.47 5.43
CA ILE A 290 -12.10 -13.83 6.56
C ILE A 290 -13.57 -14.21 6.49
N ASN A 291 -14.13 -14.71 7.59
CA ASN A 291 -15.51 -15.20 7.65
C ASN A 291 -15.83 -16.25 6.56
N GLY A 292 -14.85 -17.07 6.19
CA GLY A 292 -14.96 -18.06 5.11
C GLY A 292 -14.83 -17.49 3.69
N GLU A 293 -14.77 -16.17 3.53
CA GLU A 293 -14.67 -15.53 2.22
C GLU A 293 -13.21 -15.41 1.78
N ARG A 294 -12.91 -15.87 0.55
CA ARG A 294 -11.55 -15.84 -0.02
C ARG A 294 -11.18 -14.46 -0.57
N PRO A 295 -9.99 -13.96 -0.29
CA PRO A 295 -9.49 -12.74 -0.91
C PRO A 295 -9.12 -12.92 -2.39
N ILE A 296 -8.84 -14.15 -2.82
CA ILE A 296 -8.43 -14.51 -4.18
C ILE A 296 -9.46 -15.47 -4.78
N ASP A 297 -9.80 -15.28 -6.05
CA ASP A 297 -10.67 -16.21 -6.78
C ASP A 297 -9.91 -17.51 -7.07
N ASP A 298 -10.42 -18.62 -6.56
CA ASP A 298 -9.82 -19.95 -6.66
C ASP A 298 -10.33 -20.77 -7.87
N ARG A 299 -11.21 -20.22 -8.68
CA ARG A 299 -11.62 -20.85 -9.93
C ARG A 299 -10.45 -21.02 -10.91
N TYR A 300 -9.44 -20.23 -10.72
CA TYR A 300 -8.13 -20.37 -11.32
C TYR A 300 -7.16 -20.81 -10.22
N ASN A 301 -6.17 -21.63 -10.56
CA ASN A 301 -5.20 -22.11 -9.57
C ASN A 301 -4.71 -20.93 -8.71
N PRO A 302 -4.95 -20.91 -7.37
CA PRO A 302 -4.65 -19.78 -6.51
C PRO A 302 -3.16 -19.46 -6.42
N ASP A 303 -2.31 -20.35 -6.91
CA ASP A 303 -0.86 -20.20 -6.92
C ASP A 303 -0.30 -19.77 -8.29
N GLN A 304 -1.14 -19.75 -9.33
CA GLN A 304 -0.71 -19.41 -10.69
C GLN A 304 -1.35 -18.12 -11.22
N PRO A 305 -0.53 -17.11 -11.61
CA PRO A 305 -1.04 -15.91 -12.27
C PRO A 305 -1.77 -16.20 -13.60
N PRO A 306 -2.75 -15.35 -13.97
CA PRO A 306 -3.17 -14.15 -13.26
C PRO A 306 -4.17 -14.45 -12.14
N LEU A 307 -3.87 -13.98 -10.93
CA LEU A 307 -4.81 -14.00 -9.83
C LEU A 307 -5.85 -12.90 -10.00
N MET A 308 -7.05 -13.15 -9.47
CA MET A 308 -8.20 -12.24 -9.55
C MET A 308 -8.81 -12.00 -8.16
N PRO A 309 -9.51 -10.86 -7.94
CA PRO A 309 -10.25 -10.59 -6.72
C PRO A 309 -11.29 -11.67 -6.43
N GLY A 310 -11.27 -12.20 -5.21
CA GLY A 310 -12.15 -13.27 -4.75
C GLY A 310 -13.46 -12.80 -4.12
N PRO A 311 -14.21 -13.74 -3.50
CA PRO A 311 -15.48 -13.45 -2.84
C PRO A 311 -15.41 -12.42 -1.71
N LEU A 312 -14.25 -12.28 -1.01
CA LEU A 312 -14.07 -11.29 0.05
C LEU A 312 -14.37 -9.86 -0.42
N PHE A 313 -14.13 -9.55 -1.70
CA PHE A 313 -14.47 -8.25 -2.29
C PHE A 313 -15.99 -8.00 -2.41
N GLY A 314 -16.80 -9.00 -2.13
CA GLY A 314 -18.24 -8.90 -2.18
C GLY A 314 -18.84 -8.76 -3.59
N ARG A 315 -20.16 -8.74 -3.64
CA ARG A 315 -20.97 -8.43 -4.83
C ARG A 315 -21.89 -7.25 -4.50
N GLY A 316 -21.83 -6.19 -5.30
CA GLY A 316 -22.69 -5.03 -5.14
C GLY A 316 -22.44 -4.21 -3.85
N ALA A 317 -23.33 -3.26 -3.57
CA ALA A 317 -23.37 -2.56 -2.31
C ALA A 317 -23.96 -3.47 -1.24
N TYR A 318 -23.22 -3.70 -0.15
CA TYR A 318 -23.79 -4.36 1.01
C TYR A 318 -24.56 -3.36 1.87
N PRO A 319 -25.70 -3.74 2.43
CA PRO A 319 -26.33 -2.91 3.44
C PRO A 319 -25.36 -2.60 4.59
N PRO A 320 -25.37 -1.38 5.14
CA PRO A 320 -24.58 -1.04 6.30
C PRO A 320 -24.79 -2.07 7.42
N GLY A 321 -23.72 -2.48 8.10
CA GLY A 321 -23.78 -3.41 9.22
C GLY A 321 -23.72 -4.90 8.88
N THR A 322 -23.63 -5.28 7.60
CA THR A 322 -23.36 -6.69 7.26
C THR A 322 -21.87 -6.98 7.38
N GLN A 323 -21.51 -8.10 8.02
CA GLN A 323 -20.10 -8.48 8.23
C GLN A 323 -19.30 -8.63 6.91
N ARG A 324 -19.96 -8.94 5.80
CA ARG A 324 -19.34 -9.09 4.49
C ARG A 324 -18.82 -7.77 3.90
N GLY A 325 -19.43 -6.63 4.28
CA GLY A 325 -19.06 -5.31 3.78
C GLY A 325 -17.92 -4.64 4.54
N VAL A 326 -17.68 -5.00 5.82
CA VAL A 326 -16.72 -4.28 6.68
C VAL A 326 -15.25 -4.47 6.28
N PHE A 327 -14.91 -5.54 5.57
CA PHE A 327 -13.56 -5.81 5.05
C PHE A 327 -13.37 -5.34 3.61
N THR A 328 -14.34 -4.62 3.04
CA THR A 328 -14.26 -4.05 1.69
C THR A 328 -14.40 -2.55 1.74
N ARG A 329 -13.81 -1.88 0.77
CA ARG A 329 -13.99 -0.44 0.54
C ARG A 329 -13.92 -0.14 -0.94
N ASP A 330 -14.64 0.86 -1.38
CA ASP A 330 -14.49 1.38 -2.71
C ASP A 330 -13.33 2.38 -2.76
N VAL A 331 -12.64 2.44 -3.88
CA VAL A 331 -11.59 3.42 -4.17
C VAL A 331 -12.08 4.40 -5.21
N TYR A 332 -11.72 5.66 -5.04
CA TYR A 332 -12.33 6.79 -5.74
C TYR A 332 -11.31 7.63 -6.49
N ALA A 333 -11.76 8.20 -7.61
CA ALA A 333 -11.28 9.47 -8.11
C ALA A 333 -12.25 10.55 -7.63
N ILE A 334 -11.75 11.52 -6.91
CA ILE A 334 -12.55 12.62 -6.38
C ILE A 334 -12.26 13.86 -7.22
N ILE A 335 -13.28 14.39 -7.85
CA ILE A 335 -13.21 15.53 -8.74
C ILE A 335 -13.99 16.72 -8.16
N ARG A 336 -13.76 17.92 -8.66
CA ARG A 336 -14.66 19.03 -8.39
C ARG A 336 -16.04 18.72 -8.99
N THR A 337 -17.11 18.99 -8.26
CA THR A 337 -18.48 18.73 -8.74
C THR A 337 -18.80 19.47 -10.04
N ALA A 338 -18.21 20.64 -10.23
CA ALA A 338 -18.33 21.39 -11.48
C ALA A 338 -17.76 20.65 -12.71
N GLU A 339 -16.87 19.68 -12.49
CA GLU A 339 -16.26 18.86 -13.56
C GLU A 339 -17.04 17.58 -13.87
N LEU A 340 -18.17 17.34 -13.20
CA LEU A 340 -18.93 16.09 -13.34
C LEU A 340 -19.41 15.84 -14.79
N GLU A 341 -19.83 16.87 -15.47
CA GLU A 341 -20.28 16.80 -16.87
C GLU A 341 -19.16 17.13 -17.88
N SER A 342 -17.90 17.29 -17.40
CA SER A 342 -16.75 17.56 -18.25
C SER A 342 -16.17 16.28 -18.85
N PRO A 343 -15.31 16.38 -19.88
CA PRO A 343 -14.60 15.24 -20.45
C PRO A 343 -13.68 14.51 -19.43
N LEU A 344 -13.32 15.14 -18.31
CA LEU A 344 -12.56 14.51 -17.21
C LEU A 344 -13.28 13.27 -16.69
N THR A 345 -14.57 13.36 -16.38
CA THR A 345 -15.35 12.22 -15.88
C THR A 345 -15.31 11.04 -16.86
N ALA A 346 -15.47 11.30 -18.16
CA ALA A 346 -15.37 10.27 -19.18
C ALA A 346 -13.94 9.66 -19.25
N ALA A 347 -12.90 10.50 -19.18
CA ALA A 347 -11.51 10.03 -19.19
C ALA A 347 -11.19 9.11 -18.00
N LEU A 348 -11.80 9.36 -16.84
CA LEU A 348 -11.59 8.56 -15.62
C LEU A 348 -12.44 7.27 -15.61
N THR A 349 -13.62 7.24 -16.20
CA THR A 349 -14.58 6.14 -16.05
C THR A 349 -14.74 5.26 -17.29
N ALA A 350 -14.66 5.81 -18.51
CA ALA A 350 -14.83 5.04 -19.73
C ALA A 350 -13.84 3.87 -19.88
N PRO A 351 -12.55 3.99 -19.50
CA PRO A 351 -11.62 2.87 -19.57
C PRO A 351 -12.09 1.65 -18.78
N LEU A 352 -12.76 1.86 -17.63
CA LEU A 352 -13.22 0.79 -16.76
C LEU A 352 -14.43 0.03 -17.31
N ALA A 353 -15.13 0.60 -18.29
CA ALA A 353 -16.23 -0.06 -18.98
C ALA A 353 -15.76 -1.04 -20.07
N THR A 354 -14.52 -0.92 -20.54
CA THR A 354 -13.94 -1.80 -21.57
C THR A 354 -13.47 -3.14 -21.00
N GLY A 355 -13.44 -4.18 -21.84
CA GLY A 355 -12.93 -5.50 -21.41
C GLY A 355 -11.46 -5.45 -20.99
N THR A 356 -10.63 -4.65 -21.69
CA THR A 356 -9.21 -4.46 -21.37
C THR A 356 -9.02 -3.67 -20.07
N GLY A 357 -9.79 -2.63 -19.85
CA GLY A 357 -9.75 -1.87 -18.60
C GLY A 357 -10.20 -2.70 -17.40
N GLN A 358 -11.23 -3.52 -17.56
CA GLN A 358 -11.65 -4.46 -16.52
C GLN A 358 -10.58 -5.52 -16.22
N LEU A 359 -9.90 -6.02 -17.24
CA LEU A 359 -8.79 -6.95 -17.04
C LEU A 359 -7.62 -6.26 -16.32
N ALA A 360 -7.32 -5.02 -16.67
CA ALA A 360 -6.31 -4.20 -16.01
C ALA A 360 -6.65 -4.01 -14.52
N LEU A 361 -7.89 -3.64 -14.23
CA LEU A 361 -8.42 -3.49 -12.88
C LEU A 361 -8.25 -4.78 -12.06
N ASN A 362 -8.74 -5.90 -12.59
CA ASN A 362 -8.68 -7.19 -11.92
C ASN A 362 -7.23 -7.68 -11.69
N ARG A 363 -6.34 -7.51 -12.66
CA ARG A 363 -4.93 -7.90 -12.52
C ARG A 363 -4.17 -7.03 -11.52
N SER A 364 -4.56 -5.77 -11.36
CA SER A 364 -4.04 -4.91 -10.29
C SER A 364 -4.68 -5.20 -8.93
N GLY A 365 -5.57 -6.20 -8.86
CA GLY A 365 -6.18 -6.69 -7.63
C GLY A 365 -7.42 -5.93 -7.18
N TYR A 366 -7.95 -5.04 -8.02
CA TYR A 366 -9.19 -4.33 -7.72
C TYR A 366 -10.36 -4.98 -8.44
N LYS A 367 -11.53 -4.98 -7.81
CA LYS A 367 -12.76 -5.46 -8.40
C LYS A 367 -13.56 -4.30 -8.98
N ARG A 368 -14.19 -4.54 -10.13
CA ARG A 368 -15.16 -3.58 -10.68
C ARG A 368 -16.31 -3.37 -9.70
N VAL A 369 -16.77 -2.13 -9.60
CA VAL A 369 -18.01 -1.76 -8.92
C VAL A 369 -19.14 -1.67 -9.94
N ASP A 370 -20.33 -2.22 -9.59
CA ASP A 370 -21.42 -2.41 -10.54
C ASP A 370 -22.19 -1.12 -10.91
N TYR A 371 -21.85 0.00 -10.27
CA TYR A 371 -22.47 1.31 -10.48
C TYR A 371 -21.58 2.32 -11.23
N LEU A 372 -20.56 1.82 -11.95
CA LEU A 372 -19.82 2.63 -12.92
C LEU A 372 -20.70 2.94 -14.13
N GLY A 373 -21.48 3.99 -14.07
CA GLY A 373 -22.34 4.40 -15.17
C GLY A 373 -23.18 5.63 -14.90
N ASP A 374 -23.45 5.95 -13.64
CA ASP A 374 -24.13 7.20 -13.29
C ASP A 374 -23.41 7.89 -12.12
N PRO A 375 -22.47 8.80 -12.42
CA PRO A 375 -21.76 9.56 -11.40
C PRO A 375 -22.68 10.36 -10.48
N ARG A 376 -23.91 10.66 -10.91
CA ARG A 376 -24.90 11.40 -10.11
C ARG A 376 -25.42 10.64 -8.89
N GLN A 377 -25.25 9.30 -8.86
CA GLN A 377 -25.58 8.49 -7.68
C GLN A 377 -24.67 8.78 -6.47
N PHE A 378 -23.62 9.57 -6.66
CA PHE A 378 -22.57 9.82 -5.66
C PHE A 378 -22.47 11.29 -5.23
N LEU A 379 -23.39 12.14 -5.68
CA LEU A 379 -23.46 13.53 -5.24
C LEU A 379 -23.82 13.59 -3.75
N GLY A 380 -22.87 14.02 -2.92
CA GLY A 380 -23.12 14.63 -1.63
C GLY A 380 -23.71 13.77 -0.50
N ALA A 381 -24.10 12.55 -0.71
CA ALA A 381 -24.59 11.71 0.37
C ALA A 381 -23.42 10.97 1.02
N ALA A 382 -23.06 11.37 2.24
CA ALA A 382 -22.36 10.48 3.14
C ALA A 382 -23.19 9.18 3.25
N TYR A 383 -22.71 8.07 2.68
CA TYR A 383 -23.20 6.77 3.15
C TYR A 383 -22.80 6.70 4.62
N PRO A 384 -23.73 6.45 5.53
CA PRO A 384 -23.35 6.16 6.89
C PRO A 384 -22.37 4.99 6.86
N GLU A 385 -21.19 5.20 7.46
CA GLU A 385 -20.20 4.16 7.69
C GLU A 385 -20.73 3.09 8.62
#